data_3032646d6d6494afb78b60e4bb5ddb51
#
_entry.id   3032646d6d6494afb78b60e4bb5ddb51
#
_cell.length_a   1.000
_cell.length_b   1.000
_cell.length_c   1.000
_cell.angle_alpha   90.00
_cell.angle_beta   90.00
_cell.angle_gamma   90.00
#
_symmetry.space_group_name_H-M   'P 1'
#
loop_
_entity.id
_entity.type
_entity.pdbx_description
1 polymer ?
#
loop_
_entity_poly.entity_id
_entity_poly.type
_entity_poly.pdbx_seq_one_letter_code
_entity_poly.pdbx_strand_id
1 'polypeptide(L)'
;MNNDHEVEAMAKRIRTALASPITSDSVLDPHKGLAEILSSVGLKPSDCGGSITFEGKDPILKSPWPLATMAGVALVAKAVGMADLWRNRTGQGQDLSLDLRVAPHRLCPFYDQKWELLNGFAPGSPNDPSNPFMPSHMYPTRDGRWMQLLNIYPKAKTRALAFFGCADNHQALSEVVRKWNAFELEEQANRVGLQATVIRTAEEFLATEQFAHLAAEPLITIEKIGDSAPEPLPKNPKTPLDGVRALGLSHVIAGAGLGRALAYHGADVLNLWRPLDYELDQVYYTSSVGMRSSIVEIGRPEGITKLKELVKDADVFFANKRPGYLSNYHLTAEDLASIRPGLIHVEMTLYGPTGPWAGRTGYDQNAGGVTGVLTREGTFENPALTEIFVVNDYLMAWLSAMAVACTLKRRANEGGSYRIHLSLVRVSMWLLHMGIFDKAYAREVGNKQGDHAYLPPETFEADTPCGHYKGVTDQVKMSATPGFFKFPVVPRGSSKPEWLAR
;
A
#
# COMPACT_ATOMS: atom_id res chain seq x y z
N MET A 1 24.91 -10.48 -16.08
CA MET A 1 25.96 -10.40 -15.03
C MET A 1 25.59 -9.46 -13.87
N ASN A 2 25.04 -8.24 -14.06
CA ASN A 2 24.60 -7.40 -12.91
C ASN A 2 23.37 -7.95 -12.18
N ASN A 3 22.38 -8.45 -12.91
CA ASN A 3 21.12 -8.93 -12.29
C ASN A 3 21.32 -10.14 -11.37
N ASP A 4 22.16 -11.10 -11.73
CA ASP A 4 22.37 -12.30 -10.90
C ASP A 4 23.03 -11.96 -9.55
N HIS A 5 23.93 -10.97 -9.54
CA HIS A 5 24.56 -10.49 -8.32
C HIS A 5 23.56 -9.80 -7.38
N GLU A 6 22.63 -9.01 -7.92
CA GLU A 6 21.59 -8.33 -7.13
C GLU A 6 20.58 -9.33 -6.53
N VAL A 7 20.20 -10.34 -7.32
CA VAL A 7 19.33 -11.44 -6.88
C VAL A 7 19.97 -12.22 -5.73
N GLU A 8 21.25 -12.61 -5.89
CA GLU A 8 21.98 -13.35 -4.85
C GLU A 8 22.18 -12.49 -3.59
N ALA A 9 22.52 -11.21 -3.74
CA ALA A 9 22.68 -10.28 -2.64
C ALA A 9 21.38 -10.10 -1.84
N MET A 10 20.24 -9.96 -2.53
CA MET A 10 18.92 -9.87 -1.89
C MET A 10 18.56 -11.17 -1.17
N ALA A 11 18.73 -12.32 -1.80
CA ALA A 11 18.48 -13.62 -1.17
C ALA A 11 19.34 -13.82 0.08
N LYS A 12 20.63 -13.50 0.01
CA LYS A 12 21.56 -13.55 1.14
C LYS A 12 21.12 -12.64 2.27
N ARG A 13 20.70 -11.40 1.95
CA ARG A 13 20.22 -10.43 2.93
C ARG A 13 19.00 -10.95 3.68
N ILE A 14 18.01 -11.48 2.95
CA ILE A 14 16.80 -12.08 3.55
C ILE A 14 17.17 -13.29 4.42
N ARG A 15 17.97 -14.22 3.91
CA ARG A 15 18.43 -15.40 4.70
C ARG A 15 19.13 -14.99 5.98
N THR A 16 20.04 -14.02 5.89
CA THR A 16 20.79 -13.54 7.08
C THR A 16 19.83 -12.95 8.11
N ALA A 17 18.88 -12.12 7.69
CA ALA A 17 17.90 -11.51 8.58
C ALA A 17 17.01 -12.57 9.27
N LEU A 18 16.56 -13.58 8.53
CA LEU A 18 15.72 -14.66 9.07
C LEU A 18 16.46 -15.70 9.90
N ALA A 19 17.76 -15.87 9.70
CA ALA A 19 18.59 -16.83 10.45
C ALA A 19 19.04 -16.29 11.82
N SER A 20 18.96 -14.99 12.04
CA SER A 20 19.42 -14.33 13.26
C SER A 20 18.28 -13.51 13.90
N PRO A 21 17.30 -14.17 14.54
CA PRO A 21 16.18 -13.46 15.17
C PRO A 21 16.67 -12.49 16.25
N ILE A 22 16.06 -11.32 16.27
CA ILE A 22 16.38 -10.24 17.20
C ILE A 22 15.79 -10.56 18.58
N THR A 23 16.62 -10.51 19.62
CA THR A 23 16.24 -10.77 21.02
C THR A 23 16.43 -9.57 21.92
N SER A 24 16.65 -8.39 21.36
CA SER A 24 16.94 -7.15 22.07
C SER A 24 16.44 -5.94 21.26
N ASP A 25 15.93 -4.95 21.95
CA ASP A 25 15.43 -3.68 21.38
C ASP A 25 16.54 -2.74 20.86
N SER A 26 17.78 -3.03 21.16
CA SER A 26 18.93 -2.20 20.75
C SER A 26 19.43 -2.45 19.32
N VAL A 27 18.92 -3.48 18.65
CA VAL A 27 19.44 -3.90 17.32
C VAL A 27 18.74 -3.20 16.16
N LEU A 28 17.47 -2.84 16.32
CA LEU A 28 16.66 -2.26 15.23
C LEU A 28 16.65 -0.72 15.35
N ASP A 29 17.29 -0.06 14.39
CA ASP A 29 17.37 1.40 14.33
C ASP A 29 16.48 1.96 13.20
N PRO A 30 15.39 2.68 13.51
CA PRO A 30 14.51 3.27 12.50
C PRO A 30 15.21 4.36 11.66
N HIS A 31 16.22 5.07 12.20
CA HIS A 31 16.97 6.07 11.43
C HIS A 31 17.78 5.42 10.31
N LYS A 32 18.36 4.25 10.55
CA LYS A 32 19.07 3.48 9.52
C LYS A 32 18.12 3.02 8.42
N GLY A 33 16.97 2.45 8.80
CA GLY A 33 15.93 2.04 7.85
C GLY A 33 15.41 3.22 7.01
N LEU A 34 15.20 4.38 7.65
CA LEU A 34 14.79 5.61 6.98
C LEU A 34 15.84 6.08 5.96
N ALA A 35 17.11 6.14 6.34
CA ALA A 35 18.19 6.57 5.45
C ALA A 35 18.31 5.66 4.22
N GLU A 36 18.14 4.34 4.40
CA GLU A 36 18.14 3.37 3.32
C GLU A 36 17.01 3.60 2.32
N ILE A 37 15.77 3.75 2.80
CA ILE A 37 14.61 3.99 1.94
C ILE A 37 14.75 5.33 1.20
N LEU A 38 15.13 6.40 1.87
CA LEU A 38 15.31 7.70 1.26
C LEU A 38 16.38 7.68 0.16
N SER A 39 17.49 6.97 0.40
CA SER A 39 18.57 6.85 -0.59
C SER A 39 18.12 6.19 -1.89
N SER A 40 17.14 5.29 -1.85
CA SER A 40 16.59 4.61 -3.03
C SER A 40 15.93 5.56 -4.05
N VAL A 41 15.53 6.75 -3.61
CA VAL A 41 14.91 7.79 -4.45
C VAL A 41 15.77 9.06 -4.55
N GLY A 42 17.01 9.00 -4.06
CA GLY A 42 17.96 10.13 -4.08
C GLY A 42 17.73 11.17 -2.99
N LEU A 43 17.00 10.84 -1.93
CA LEU A 43 16.81 11.66 -0.74
C LEU A 43 17.73 11.21 0.40
N LYS A 44 17.83 12.08 1.40
CA LYS A 44 18.49 11.81 2.69
C LYS A 44 17.70 12.45 3.83
N PRO A 45 17.87 11.99 5.08
CA PRO A 45 17.12 12.53 6.23
C PRO A 45 17.21 14.05 6.38
N SER A 46 18.37 14.65 6.09
CA SER A 46 18.60 16.11 6.19
C SER A 46 17.83 16.95 5.15
N ASP A 47 17.18 16.33 4.17
CA ASP A 47 16.42 17.08 3.14
C ASP A 47 15.11 17.66 3.70
N CYS A 48 14.60 17.16 4.84
CA CYS A 48 13.52 17.82 5.56
C CYS A 48 13.90 19.22 6.09
N GLY A 49 15.20 19.52 6.23
CA GLY A 49 15.71 20.80 6.70
C GLY A 49 15.56 21.04 8.20
N GLY A 50 15.26 20.02 8.99
CA GLY A 50 15.12 20.02 10.44
C GLY A 50 15.56 18.69 11.05
N SER A 51 15.17 18.45 12.30
CA SER A 51 15.42 17.20 13.02
C SER A 51 14.38 16.13 12.70
N ILE A 52 14.76 14.85 12.88
CA ILE A 52 13.86 13.70 12.82
C ILE A 52 13.99 12.92 14.11
N THR A 53 12.86 12.68 14.79
CA THR A 53 12.82 11.92 16.04
C THR A 53 11.82 10.76 15.96
N PHE A 54 12.25 9.61 16.50
CA PHE A 54 11.39 8.46 16.76
C PHE A 54 11.33 8.21 18.26
N GLU A 55 10.12 7.95 18.78
CA GLU A 55 9.88 7.54 20.16
C GLU A 55 9.38 6.09 20.17
N GLY A 56 9.61 5.38 21.27
CA GLY A 56 9.25 3.97 21.40
C GLY A 56 10.19 3.04 20.64
N LYS A 57 10.03 1.74 20.83
CA LYS A 57 10.86 0.68 20.24
C LYS A 57 10.04 -0.56 19.92
N ASP A 58 10.24 -1.15 18.76
CA ASP A 58 9.72 -2.48 18.45
C ASP A 58 10.38 -3.57 19.32
N PRO A 59 9.67 -4.65 19.64
CA PRO A 59 8.30 -4.99 19.21
C PRO A 59 7.25 -4.21 20.02
N ILE A 60 6.36 -3.51 19.30
CA ILE A 60 5.16 -2.90 19.88
C ILE A 60 3.99 -3.91 19.87
N LEU A 61 3.90 -4.70 18.82
CA LEU A 61 2.93 -5.79 18.67
C LEU A 61 3.57 -7.12 19.04
N LYS A 62 2.75 -8.12 19.37
CA LYS A 62 3.23 -9.49 19.70
C LYS A 62 3.57 -10.32 18.45
N SER A 63 3.90 -9.66 17.37
CA SER A 63 4.32 -10.22 16.09
C SER A 63 5.85 -10.37 16.04
N PRO A 64 6.38 -11.41 15.40
CA PRO A 64 7.82 -11.49 15.15
C PRO A 64 8.31 -10.44 14.14
N TRP A 65 7.43 -9.73 13.46
CA TRP A 65 7.78 -8.73 12.47
C TRP A 65 7.89 -7.33 13.09
N PRO A 66 8.86 -6.50 12.65
CA PRO A 66 9.06 -5.13 13.16
C PRO A 66 8.02 -4.16 12.57
N LEU A 67 6.73 -4.39 12.83
CA LEU A 67 5.62 -3.71 12.18
C LEU A 67 5.57 -2.21 12.51
N ALA A 68 5.89 -1.84 13.74
CA ALA A 68 5.91 -0.42 14.13
C ALA A 68 7.06 0.33 13.47
N THR A 69 8.24 -0.26 13.42
CA THR A 69 9.41 0.31 12.73
C THR A 69 9.14 0.45 11.23
N MET A 70 8.56 -0.58 10.59
CA MET A 70 8.21 -0.53 9.17
C MET A 70 7.21 0.59 8.87
N ALA A 71 6.13 0.68 9.66
CA ALA A 71 5.14 1.75 9.53
C ALA A 71 5.77 3.12 9.77
N GLY A 72 6.56 3.25 10.84
CA GLY A 72 7.23 4.50 11.21
C GLY A 72 8.20 4.98 10.13
N VAL A 73 9.05 4.10 9.62
CA VAL A 73 10.01 4.41 8.55
C VAL A 73 9.29 4.86 7.29
N ALA A 74 8.25 4.15 6.84
CA ALA A 74 7.53 4.53 5.62
C ALA A 74 6.74 5.84 5.78
N LEU A 75 6.12 6.07 6.94
CA LEU A 75 5.41 7.31 7.25
C LEU A 75 6.36 8.52 7.29
N VAL A 76 7.50 8.38 7.97
CA VAL A 76 8.50 9.46 8.05
C VAL A 76 9.20 9.66 6.73
N ALA A 77 9.48 8.61 5.94
CA ALA A 77 10.02 8.73 4.59
C ALA A 77 9.07 9.57 3.69
N LYS A 78 7.75 9.31 3.74
CA LYS A 78 6.75 10.15 3.09
C LYS A 78 6.84 11.60 3.56
N ALA A 79 6.92 11.82 4.88
CA ALA A 79 7.01 13.17 5.45
C ALA A 79 8.29 13.90 5.04
N VAL A 80 9.43 13.21 4.92
CA VAL A 80 10.68 13.78 4.38
C VAL A 80 10.49 14.22 2.92
N GLY A 81 9.88 13.39 2.08
CA GLY A 81 9.59 13.77 0.69
C GLY A 81 8.69 15.02 0.60
N MET A 82 7.66 15.11 1.45
CA MET A 82 6.79 16.27 1.53
C MET A 82 7.52 17.52 2.08
N ALA A 83 8.38 17.35 3.08
CA ALA A 83 9.18 18.42 3.65
C ALA A 83 10.25 18.95 2.69
N ASP A 84 10.90 18.04 1.92
CA ASP A 84 11.84 18.45 0.87
C ASP A 84 11.15 19.25 -0.24
N LEU A 85 9.98 18.81 -0.68
CA LEU A 85 9.18 19.57 -1.66
C LEU A 85 8.74 20.93 -1.10
N TRP A 86 8.30 20.99 0.17
CA TRP A 86 7.97 22.23 0.86
C TRP A 86 9.16 23.18 0.91
N ARG A 87 10.32 22.66 1.31
CA ARG A 87 11.56 23.44 1.36
C ARG A 87 11.98 23.95 -0.01
N ASN A 88 11.83 23.15 -1.05
CA ASN A 88 12.10 23.57 -2.43
C ASN A 88 11.20 24.73 -2.87
N ARG A 89 9.93 24.76 -2.44
CA ARG A 89 8.94 25.79 -2.80
C ARG A 89 9.05 27.07 -1.97
N THR A 90 9.50 26.97 -0.71
CA THR A 90 9.43 28.07 0.27
C THR A 90 10.77 28.48 0.86
N GLY A 91 11.80 27.63 0.76
CA GLY A 91 13.06 27.79 1.47
C GLY A 91 13.02 27.34 2.95
N GLN A 92 11.84 26.98 3.49
CA GLN A 92 11.66 26.64 4.91
C GLN A 92 11.76 25.13 5.14
N GLY A 93 12.69 24.72 6.01
CA GLY A 93 12.76 23.36 6.55
C GLY A 93 11.78 23.13 7.70
N GLN A 94 11.67 21.88 8.17
CA GLN A 94 10.81 21.54 9.30
C GLN A 94 11.26 20.29 10.04
N ASP A 95 10.91 20.22 11.32
CA ASP A 95 11.12 19.07 12.16
C ASP A 95 10.02 18.01 11.96
N LEU A 96 10.40 16.77 12.05
CA LEU A 96 9.52 15.61 11.94
C LEU A 96 9.63 14.74 13.18
N SER A 97 8.51 14.28 13.71
CA SER A 97 8.52 13.34 14.83
C SER A 97 7.41 12.29 14.69
N LEU A 98 7.70 11.08 15.13
CA LEU A 98 6.75 9.97 15.18
C LEU A 98 7.00 9.12 16.39
N ASP A 99 5.93 8.79 17.09
CA ASP A 99 5.91 7.77 18.13
C ASP A 99 5.60 6.39 17.49
N LEU A 100 6.56 5.46 17.53
CA LEU A 100 6.40 4.11 17.01
C LEU A 100 5.27 3.35 17.71
N ARG A 101 4.96 3.71 18.95
CA ARG A 101 3.92 3.06 19.77
C ARG A 101 2.51 3.26 19.22
N VAL A 102 2.30 4.23 18.32
CA VAL A 102 1.02 4.48 17.65
C VAL A 102 1.06 4.16 16.15
N ALA A 103 2.24 4.00 15.56
CA ALA A 103 2.41 3.81 14.13
C ALA A 103 1.65 2.60 13.55
N PRO A 104 1.57 1.44 14.22
CA PRO A 104 0.89 0.26 13.67
C PRO A 104 -0.61 0.48 13.40
N HIS A 105 -1.28 1.40 14.12
CA HIS A 105 -2.69 1.71 13.83
C HIS A 105 -2.92 2.19 12.39
N ARG A 106 -1.87 2.73 11.73
CA ARG A 106 -1.97 3.19 10.35
C ARG A 106 -1.85 2.07 9.31
N LEU A 107 -1.34 0.90 9.67
CA LEU A 107 -1.29 -0.26 8.77
C LEU A 107 -2.68 -0.81 8.50
N CYS A 108 -3.54 -0.89 9.52
CA CYS A 108 -4.92 -1.35 9.39
C CYS A 108 -5.81 -0.61 10.40
N PRO A 109 -6.22 0.65 10.14
CA PRO A 109 -6.92 1.49 11.12
C PRO A 109 -8.28 0.92 11.57
N PHE A 110 -8.91 0.08 10.73
CA PHE A 110 -10.18 -0.59 11.04
C PHE A 110 -10.02 -1.91 11.82
N TYR A 111 -8.78 -2.37 12.08
CA TYR A 111 -8.54 -3.65 12.74
C TYR A 111 -9.17 -3.73 14.13
N ASP A 112 -8.91 -2.73 14.97
CA ASP A 112 -9.43 -2.66 16.33
C ASP A 112 -10.92 -2.33 16.43
N GLN A 113 -11.54 -1.88 15.34
CA GLN A 113 -12.95 -1.40 15.28
C GLN A 113 -13.28 -0.29 16.31
N LYS A 114 -12.27 0.50 16.70
CA LYS A 114 -12.36 1.54 17.76
C LYS A 114 -11.98 2.93 17.27
N TRP A 115 -11.15 3.03 16.25
CA TRP A 115 -10.47 4.27 15.91
C TRP A 115 -10.99 4.93 14.63
N GLU A 116 -11.59 4.14 13.73
CA GLU A 116 -12.32 4.67 12.58
C GLU A 116 -13.79 4.31 12.72
N LEU A 117 -14.60 5.34 12.98
CA LEU A 117 -16.02 5.18 13.30
C LEU A 117 -16.87 6.11 12.44
N LEU A 118 -18.06 5.64 12.07
CA LEU A 118 -19.10 6.44 11.44
C LEU A 118 -20.33 6.42 12.36
N ASN A 119 -20.75 7.60 12.82
CA ASN A 119 -21.85 7.76 13.81
C ASN A 119 -21.63 6.92 15.10
N GLY A 120 -20.36 6.77 15.51
CA GLY A 120 -19.97 6.01 16.70
C GLY A 120 -19.81 4.50 16.51
N PHE A 121 -20.00 3.99 15.29
CA PHE A 121 -19.91 2.56 14.98
C PHE A 121 -18.81 2.28 13.95
N ALA A 122 -18.16 1.13 14.06
CA ALA A 122 -17.25 0.66 13.01
C ALA A 122 -18.05 0.44 11.70
N PRO A 123 -17.61 0.97 10.55
CA PRO A 123 -18.37 0.93 9.30
C PRO A 123 -18.50 -0.46 8.69
N GLY A 124 -17.79 -1.45 9.21
CA GLY A 124 -17.85 -2.84 8.77
C GLY A 124 -16.96 -3.74 9.64
N SER A 125 -17.07 -5.05 9.45
CA SER A 125 -16.20 -6.00 10.11
C SER A 125 -14.95 -6.28 9.24
N PRO A 126 -13.74 -6.24 9.82
CA PRO A 126 -12.52 -6.62 9.10
C PRO A 126 -12.50 -8.10 8.72
N ASN A 127 -13.31 -8.90 9.38
CA ASN A 127 -13.38 -10.33 9.19
C ASN A 127 -14.82 -10.82 9.30
N ASP A 128 -15.48 -11.01 8.16
CA ASP A 128 -16.80 -11.62 8.07
C ASP A 128 -16.67 -13.14 8.00
N PRO A 129 -16.97 -13.89 9.07
CA PRO A 129 -16.79 -15.34 9.09
C PRO A 129 -17.74 -16.08 8.13
N SER A 130 -18.80 -15.43 7.66
CA SER A 130 -19.73 -16.02 6.69
C SER A 130 -19.16 -16.03 5.27
N ASN A 131 -18.19 -15.19 4.96
CA ASN A 131 -17.55 -15.15 3.65
C ASN A 131 -16.32 -16.07 3.60
N PRO A 132 -16.38 -17.20 2.87
CA PRO A 132 -15.29 -18.18 2.83
C PRO A 132 -13.99 -17.66 2.19
N PHE A 133 -14.02 -16.49 1.56
CA PHE A 133 -12.86 -15.89 0.92
C PHE A 133 -12.20 -14.77 1.73
N MET A 134 -12.59 -14.59 2.99
CA MET A 134 -11.95 -13.59 3.87
C MET A 134 -10.50 -13.99 4.21
N PRO A 135 -9.62 -13.00 4.48
CA PRO A 135 -8.21 -13.24 4.74
C PRO A 135 -7.89 -14.24 5.85
N SER A 136 -8.74 -14.32 6.87
CA SER A 136 -8.59 -15.26 8.00
C SER A 136 -8.78 -16.72 7.63
N HIS A 137 -9.41 -17.02 6.47
CA HIS A 137 -9.60 -18.39 6.02
C HIS A 137 -8.43 -18.86 5.17
N MET A 138 -7.74 -19.86 5.67
CA MET A 138 -6.72 -20.61 4.96
C MET A 138 -7.16 -22.05 4.83
N TYR A 139 -6.90 -22.65 3.67
CA TYR A 139 -7.45 -23.95 3.30
C TYR A 139 -6.35 -24.99 3.16
N PRO A 140 -6.42 -26.12 3.91
CA PRO A 140 -5.48 -27.21 3.72
C PRO A 140 -5.79 -27.97 2.42
N THR A 141 -4.73 -28.35 1.71
CA THR A 141 -4.77 -29.13 0.46
C THR A 141 -4.46 -30.59 0.71
N ARG A 142 -4.66 -31.43 -0.32
CA ARG A 142 -4.41 -32.89 -0.27
C ARG A 142 -2.95 -33.22 0.08
N ASP A 143 -2.01 -32.42 -0.39
CA ASP A 143 -0.56 -32.59 -0.20
C ASP A 143 -0.02 -31.95 1.07
N GLY A 144 -0.91 -31.60 2.03
CA GLY A 144 -0.53 -31.08 3.34
C GLY A 144 -0.05 -29.62 3.35
N ARG A 145 -0.33 -28.87 2.29
CA ARG A 145 -0.01 -27.43 2.20
C ARG A 145 -1.24 -26.58 2.51
N TRP A 146 -1.05 -25.28 2.49
CA TRP A 146 -2.10 -24.31 2.76
C TRP A 146 -2.29 -23.36 1.57
N MET A 147 -3.55 -23.04 1.29
CA MET A 147 -3.96 -22.11 0.26
C MET A 147 -4.66 -20.89 0.87
N GLN A 148 -4.37 -19.72 0.34
CA GLN A 148 -5.14 -18.51 0.58
C GLN A 148 -5.90 -18.13 -0.69
N LEU A 149 -7.23 -17.96 -0.55
CA LEU A 149 -8.17 -17.76 -1.65
C LEU A 149 -8.93 -16.45 -1.43
N LEU A 150 -8.32 -15.30 -1.80
CA LEU A 150 -8.86 -13.96 -1.48
C LEU A 150 -9.84 -13.44 -2.55
N ASN A 151 -10.90 -14.17 -2.84
CA ASN A 151 -11.93 -13.76 -3.80
C ASN A 151 -13.09 -13.04 -3.11
N ILE A 152 -12.78 -12.01 -2.32
CA ILE A 152 -13.68 -11.34 -1.37
C ILE A 152 -14.81 -10.58 -2.08
N TYR A 153 -14.51 -9.93 -3.19
CA TYR A 153 -15.45 -9.05 -3.90
C TYR A 153 -16.51 -9.84 -4.68
N PRO A 154 -17.77 -9.37 -4.77
CA PRO A 154 -18.89 -10.16 -5.29
C PRO A 154 -18.64 -10.85 -6.62
N LYS A 155 -18.09 -10.15 -7.62
CA LYS A 155 -17.79 -10.75 -8.94
C LYS A 155 -16.68 -11.80 -8.87
N ALA A 156 -15.68 -11.60 -8.03
CA ALA A 156 -14.60 -12.57 -7.82
C ALA A 156 -15.12 -13.79 -7.07
N LYS A 157 -15.90 -13.57 -6.01
CA LYS A 157 -16.56 -14.60 -5.22
C LYS A 157 -17.45 -15.50 -6.08
N THR A 158 -18.33 -14.93 -6.90
CA THR A 158 -19.21 -15.71 -7.79
C THR A 158 -18.40 -16.58 -8.75
N ARG A 159 -17.32 -16.03 -9.35
CA ARG A 159 -16.45 -16.82 -10.24
C ARG A 159 -15.70 -17.92 -9.50
N ALA A 160 -15.23 -17.64 -8.27
CA ALA A 160 -14.55 -18.64 -7.46
C ALA A 160 -15.48 -19.78 -7.08
N LEU A 161 -16.69 -19.49 -6.61
CA LEU A 161 -17.70 -20.51 -6.31
C LEU A 161 -18.06 -21.36 -7.53
N ALA A 162 -18.19 -20.75 -8.70
CA ALA A 162 -18.41 -21.49 -9.96
C ALA A 162 -17.22 -22.38 -10.34
N PHE A 163 -15.98 -21.90 -10.16
CA PHE A 163 -14.77 -22.68 -10.40
C PHE A 163 -14.67 -23.90 -9.48
N PHE A 164 -14.93 -23.71 -8.19
CA PHE A 164 -14.88 -24.80 -7.20
C PHE A 164 -16.11 -25.71 -7.23
N GLY A 165 -17.22 -25.28 -7.82
CA GLY A 165 -18.49 -26.04 -7.86
C GLY A 165 -19.03 -26.34 -6.47
N CYS A 166 -18.95 -25.40 -5.53
CA CYS A 166 -19.35 -25.60 -4.15
C CYS A 166 -20.29 -24.51 -3.63
N ALA A 167 -20.98 -24.82 -2.51
CA ALA A 167 -21.81 -23.86 -1.81
C ALA A 167 -20.98 -22.71 -1.18
N ASP A 168 -21.60 -21.55 -0.99
CA ASP A 168 -21.02 -20.35 -0.41
C ASP A 168 -20.86 -20.46 1.11
N ASN A 169 -19.97 -21.32 1.55
CA ASN A 169 -19.58 -21.46 2.94
C ASN A 169 -18.21 -22.09 3.08
N HIS A 170 -17.58 -21.87 4.23
CA HIS A 170 -16.23 -22.33 4.54
C HIS A 170 -16.06 -23.85 4.44
N GLN A 171 -17.03 -24.64 4.96
CA GLN A 171 -16.94 -26.10 4.98
C GLN A 171 -16.94 -26.67 3.55
N ALA A 172 -17.91 -26.27 2.72
CA ALA A 172 -18.02 -26.75 1.34
C ALA A 172 -16.76 -26.41 0.52
N LEU A 173 -16.22 -25.21 0.66
CA LEU A 173 -14.98 -24.82 -0.01
C LEU A 173 -13.78 -25.63 0.51
N SER A 174 -13.67 -25.84 1.82
CA SER A 174 -12.61 -26.66 2.42
C SER A 174 -12.61 -28.11 1.91
N GLU A 175 -13.80 -28.71 1.79
CA GLU A 175 -13.96 -30.09 1.27
C GLU A 175 -13.49 -30.21 -0.20
N VAL A 176 -13.70 -29.17 -1.01
CA VAL A 176 -13.24 -29.15 -2.40
C VAL A 176 -11.74 -28.91 -2.48
N VAL A 177 -11.21 -27.93 -1.74
CA VAL A 177 -9.76 -27.60 -1.75
C VAL A 177 -8.90 -28.78 -1.30
N ARG A 178 -9.36 -29.57 -0.33
CA ARG A 178 -8.69 -30.82 0.13
C ARG A 178 -8.49 -31.89 -0.94
N LYS A 179 -9.16 -31.78 -2.09
CA LYS A 179 -9.01 -32.71 -3.23
C LYS A 179 -7.87 -32.29 -4.17
N TRP A 180 -7.35 -31.08 -4.04
CA TRP A 180 -6.33 -30.50 -4.90
C TRP A 180 -4.93 -30.58 -4.29
N ASN A 181 -3.92 -30.69 -5.14
CA ASN A 181 -2.55 -30.32 -4.79
C ASN A 181 -2.40 -28.79 -4.87
N ALA A 182 -1.66 -28.22 -3.92
CA ALA A 182 -1.59 -26.78 -3.76
C ALA A 182 -1.11 -26.02 -5.01
N PHE A 183 0.02 -26.42 -5.58
CA PHE A 183 0.59 -25.75 -6.75
C PHE A 183 -0.26 -25.93 -8.02
N GLU A 184 -0.90 -27.10 -8.18
CA GLU A 184 -1.83 -27.34 -9.27
C GLU A 184 -3.04 -26.40 -9.17
N LEU A 185 -3.62 -26.27 -7.97
CA LEU A 185 -4.74 -25.38 -7.71
C LEU A 185 -4.36 -23.93 -7.95
N GLU A 186 -3.19 -23.50 -7.45
CA GLU A 186 -2.69 -22.15 -7.67
C GLU A 186 -2.63 -21.81 -9.16
N GLU A 187 -2.02 -22.66 -9.97
CA GLU A 187 -1.88 -22.44 -11.40
C GLU A 187 -3.24 -22.40 -12.12
N GLN A 188 -4.10 -23.36 -11.86
CA GLN A 188 -5.41 -23.43 -12.53
C GLN A 188 -6.31 -22.26 -12.14
N ALA A 189 -6.35 -21.88 -10.86
CA ALA A 189 -7.15 -20.77 -10.37
C ALA A 189 -6.64 -19.42 -10.92
N ASN A 190 -5.32 -19.17 -10.91
CA ASN A 190 -4.76 -17.94 -11.46
C ASN A 190 -4.97 -17.83 -12.98
N ARG A 191 -4.91 -18.95 -13.73
CA ARG A 191 -5.17 -18.98 -15.18
C ARG A 191 -6.57 -18.46 -15.54
N VAL A 192 -7.56 -18.64 -14.66
CA VAL A 192 -8.92 -18.12 -14.86
C VAL A 192 -9.16 -16.80 -14.11
N GLY A 193 -8.09 -16.17 -13.60
CA GLY A 193 -8.11 -14.85 -12.97
C GLY A 193 -8.70 -14.81 -11.55
N LEU A 194 -8.62 -15.95 -10.82
CA LEU A 194 -8.92 -16.00 -9.40
C LEU A 194 -7.68 -15.64 -8.56
N GLN A 195 -7.92 -15.12 -7.37
CA GLN A 195 -6.88 -14.85 -6.40
C GLN A 195 -6.63 -16.11 -5.56
N ALA A 196 -5.59 -16.83 -5.91
CA ALA A 196 -5.19 -18.06 -5.24
C ALA A 196 -3.67 -18.07 -5.04
N THR A 197 -3.22 -18.29 -3.82
CA THR A 197 -1.80 -18.30 -3.45
C THR A 197 -1.51 -19.49 -2.54
N VAL A 198 -0.51 -20.29 -2.91
CA VAL A 198 0.08 -21.26 -1.99
C VAL A 198 0.84 -20.51 -0.91
N ILE A 199 0.59 -20.83 0.35
CA ILE A 199 1.36 -20.28 1.46
C ILE A 199 2.72 -20.99 1.47
N ARG A 200 3.78 -20.21 1.22
CA ARG A 200 5.16 -20.67 1.08
C ARG A 200 5.99 -20.38 2.32
N THR A 201 7.09 -21.09 2.44
CA THR A 201 8.21 -20.64 3.26
C THR A 201 9.03 -19.58 2.52
N ALA A 202 9.86 -18.83 3.24
CA ALA A 202 10.76 -17.85 2.60
C ALA A 202 11.73 -18.54 1.63
N GLU A 203 12.27 -19.70 1.97
CA GLU A 203 13.19 -20.44 1.09
C GLU A 203 12.50 -20.93 -0.19
N GLU A 204 11.25 -21.39 -0.11
CA GLU A 204 10.49 -21.75 -1.30
C GLU A 204 10.24 -20.52 -2.21
N PHE A 205 9.98 -19.35 -1.63
CA PHE A 205 9.84 -18.12 -2.39
C PHE A 205 11.16 -17.71 -3.06
N LEU A 206 12.27 -17.72 -2.32
CA LEU A 206 13.60 -17.41 -2.84
C LEU A 206 14.05 -18.31 -3.99
N ALA A 207 13.46 -19.52 -4.08
CA ALA A 207 13.74 -20.47 -5.17
C ALA A 207 12.86 -20.26 -6.42
N THR A 208 11.91 -19.29 -6.40
CA THR A 208 11.03 -19.03 -7.55
C THR A 208 11.69 -18.14 -8.59
N GLU A 209 11.34 -18.32 -9.86
CA GLU A 209 11.73 -17.41 -10.93
C GLU A 209 11.19 -15.99 -10.66
N GLN A 210 9.99 -15.86 -10.11
CA GLN A 210 9.41 -14.55 -9.78
C GLN A 210 10.24 -13.77 -8.76
N PHE A 211 10.87 -14.45 -7.79
CA PHE A 211 11.79 -13.79 -6.86
C PHE A 211 12.96 -13.14 -7.60
N ALA A 212 13.55 -13.82 -8.59
CA ALA A 212 14.65 -13.27 -9.37
C ALA A 212 14.26 -11.97 -10.10
N HIS A 213 13.07 -11.95 -10.71
CA HIS A 213 12.53 -10.73 -11.34
C HIS A 213 12.33 -9.58 -10.33
N LEU A 214 11.75 -9.88 -9.18
CA LEU A 214 11.50 -8.86 -8.14
C LEU A 214 12.79 -8.36 -7.47
N ALA A 215 13.78 -9.23 -7.28
CA ALA A 215 15.04 -8.87 -6.65
C ALA A 215 15.93 -8.00 -7.56
N ALA A 216 15.79 -8.16 -8.88
CA ALA A 216 16.46 -7.33 -9.86
C ALA A 216 15.89 -5.91 -9.97
N GLU A 217 14.68 -5.68 -9.44
CA GLU A 217 14.05 -4.37 -9.46
C GLU A 217 14.22 -3.61 -8.12
N PRO A 218 14.36 -2.27 -8.15
CA PRO A 218 14.37 -1.48 -6.94
C PRO A 218 13.00 -1.58 -6.23
N LEU A 219 12.95 -1.26 -4.94
CA LEU A 219 11.69 -1.21 -4.19
C LEU A 219 10.72 -0.16 -4.79
N ILE A 220 11.27 0.95 -5.26
CA ILE A 220 10.55 2.06 -5.89
C ILE A 220 11.22 2.33 -7.23
N THR A 221 10.49 2.11 -8.32
CA THR A 221 10.98 2.47 -9.66
C THR A 221 10.45 3.86 -10.04
N ILE A 222 11.34 4.76 -10.44
CA ILE A 222 10.99 6.07 -11.01
C ILE A 222 11.67 6.18 -12.37
N GLU A 223 10.89 6.10 -13.44
CA GLU A 223 11.37 6.11 -14.81
C GLU A 223 10.88 7.36 -15.54
N LYS A 224 11.77 8.06 -16.24
CA LYS A 224 11.38 9.12 -17.19
C LYS A 224 10.92 8.47 -18.49
N ILE A 225 9.66 8.67 -18.86
CA ILE A 225 9.02 8.05 -20.02
C ILE A 225 8.73 9.01 -21.19
N GLY A 226 9.01 10.29 -21.01
CA GLY A 226 8.79 11.31 -22.05
C GLY A 226 9.38 12.64 -21.65
N ASP A 227 9.57 13.51 -22.64
CA ASP A 227 10.10 14.84 -22.43
C ASP A 227 8.96 15.86 -22.28
N SER A 228 9.17 16.86 -21.42
CA SER A 228 8.40 18.09 -21.33
C SER A 228 9.29 19.22 -20.82
N ALA A 229 8.85 20.46 -20.99
CA ALA A 229 9.52 21.58 -20.33
C ALA A 229 9.41 21.45 -18.80
N PRO A 230 10.34 22.04 -18.02
CA PRO A 230 10.21 22.18 -16.58
C PRO A 230 8.86 22.84 -16.21
N GLU A 231 8.19 22.28 -15.23
CA GLU A 231 6.87 22.77 -14.78
C GLU A 231 6.90 23.06 -13.26
N PRO A 232 7.29 24.28 -12.87
CA PRO A 232 7.28 24.69 -11.48
C PRO A 232 5.88 24.64 -10.86
N LEU A 233 5.81 24.21 -9.60
CA LEU A 233 4.56 24.23 -8.84
C LEU A 233 4.15 25.70 -8.50
N PRO A 234 2.85 25.96 -8.27
CA PRO A 234 2.36 27.30 -7.91
C PRO A 234 3.14 27.91 -6.75
N LYS A 235 3.38 29.22 -6.81
CA LYS A 235 4.08 29.98 -5.75
C LYS A 235 3.17 30.20 -4.54
N ASN A 236 3.79 30.51 -3.38
CA ASN A 236 3.10 30.79 -2.11
C ASN A 236 2.17 29.63 -1.65
N PRO A 237 2.67 28.40 -1.57
CA PRO A 237 1.87 27.26 -1.15
C PRO A 237 1.46 27.39 0.32
N LYS A 238 0.28 26.85 0.67
CA LYS A 238 -0.18 26.68 2.06
C LYS A 238 0.22 25.33 2.63
N THR A 239 0.44 24.35 1.77
CA THR A 239 0.81 22.98 2.10
C THR A 239 1.79 22.44 1.07
N PRO A 240 2.51 21.33 1.34
CA PRO A 240 3.49 20.78 0.40
C PRO A 240 2.94 20.52 -1.02
N LEU A 241 1.67 20.03 -1.12
CA LEU A 241 1.02 19.68 -2.38
C LEU A 241 -0.07 20.67 -2.80
N ASP A 242 -0.07 21.89 -2.23
CA ASP A 242 -1.03 22.94 -2.65
C ASP A 242 -0.91 23.23 -4.16
N GLY A 243 -2.05 23.20 -4.86
CA GLY A 243 -2.14 23.35 -6.31
C GLY A 243 -1.86 22.09 -7.13
N VAL A 244 -1.49 20.97 -6.50
CA VAL A 244 -1.32 19.67 -7.18
C VAL A 244 -2.67 18.99 -7.37
N ARG A 245 -2.92 18.48 -8.57
CA ARG A 245 -4.13 17.71 -8.95
C ARG A 245 -3.77 16.24 -9.19
N ALA A 246 -4.39 15.33 -8.44
CA ALA A 246 -4.17 13.90 -8.56
C ALA A 246 -5.46 13.17 -8.95
N LEU A 247 -5.45 12.52 -10.10
CA LEU A 247 -6.57 11.73 -10.63
C LEU A 247 -6.36 10.26 -10.29
N GLY A 248 -7.26 9.68 -9.51
CA GLY A 248 -7.23 8.27 -9.13
C GLY A 248 -8.19 7.42 -9.95
N LEU A 249 -7.75 6.23 -10.31
CA LEU A 249 -8.57 5.13 -10.78
C LEU A 249 -8.27 3.92 -9.91
N SER A 250 -8.55 4.05 -8.60
CA SER A 250 -8.03 3.16 -7.57
C SER A 250 -9.11 2.63 -6.65
N HIS A 251 -8.83 1.48 -6.05
CA HIS A 251 -9.69 0.78 -5.11
C HIS A 251 -8.87 0.22 -3.96
N VAL A 252 -9.58 -0.36 -2.98
CA VAL A 252 -9.03 -1.06 -1.84
C VAL A 252 -8.11 -0.13 -1.04
N ILE A 253 -6.94 -0.59 -0.59
CA ILE A 253 -6.13 0.17 0.35
C ILE A 253 -4.93 0.82 -0.34
N ALA A 254 -4.11 0.08 -1.07
CA ALA A 254 -2.84 0.59 -1.60
C ALA A 254 -3.02 1.82 -2.52
N GLY A 255 -3.86 1.69 -3.55
CA GLY A 255 -4.10 2.78 -4.49
C GLY A 255 -4.89 3.94 -3.88
N ALA A 256 -5.99 3.65 -3.17
CA ALA A 256 -6.76 4.69 -2.50
C ALA A 256 -5.97 5.34 -1.36
N GLY A 257 -5.15 4.58 -0.63
CA GLY A 257 -4.24 5.07 0.41
C GLY A 257 -3.19 6.05 -0.11
N LEU A 258 -2.70 5.87 -1.36
CA LEU A 258 -1.89 6.90 -2.02
C LEU A 258 -2.68 8.19 -2.18
N GLY A 259 -3.92 8.12 -2.68
CA GLY A 259 -4.80 9.29 -2.80
C GLY A 259 -5.04 9.98 -1.46
N ARG A 260 -5.32 9.20 -0.39
CA ARG A 260 -5.42 9.69 0.98
C ARG A 260 -4.14 10.43 1.42
N ALA A 261 -2.97 9.83 1.17
CA ALA A 261 -1.69 10.42 1.55
C ALA A 261 -1.43 11.75 0.82
N LEU A 262 -1.75 11.84 -0.48
CA LEU A 262 -1.61 13.08 -1.24
C LEU A 262 -2.60 14.16 -0.76
N ALA A 263 -3.84 13.79 -0.50
CA ALA A 263 -4.88 14.68 0.03
C ALA A 263 -4.52 15.24 1.42
N TYR A 264 -3.92 14.41 2.29
CA TYR A 264 -3.47 14.82 3.63
C TYR A 264 -2.43 15.96 3.59
N HIS A 265 -1.67 16.04 2.51
CA HIS A 265 -0.67 17.08 2.28
C HIS A 265 -1.14 18.19 1.30
N GLY A 266 -2.45 18.26 1.01
CA GLY A 266 -3.09 19.39 0.34
C GLY A 266 -3.35 19.25 -1.15
N ALA A 267 -3.11 18.10 -1.77
CA ALA A 267 -3.49 17.88 -3.16
C ALA A 267 -5.01 17.86 -3.36
N ASP A 268 -5.50 18.37 -4.51
CA ASP A 268 -6.86 18.09 -4.98
C ASP A 268 -6.91 16.69 -5.59
N VAL A 269 -7.42 15.73 -4.84
CA VAL A 269 -7.50 14.34 -5.26
C VAL A 269 -8.92 13.98 -5.69
N LEU A 270 -9.10 13.56 -6.94
CA LEU A 270 -10.36 13.08 -7.48
C LEU A 270 -10.23 11.60 -7.85
N ASN A 271 -10.90 10.72 -7.10
CA ASN A 271 -10.91 9.28 -7.40
C ASN A 271 -12.16 8.89 -8.21
N LEU A 272 -11.95 8.17 -9.32
CA LEU A 272 -13.01 7.76 -10.23
C LEU A 272 -13.48 6.34 -9.95
N TRP A 273 -14.78 6.13 -9.94
CA TRP A 273 -15.47 4.87 -9.78
C TRP A 273 -16.34 4.58 -11.00
N ARG A 274 -16.49 3.30 -11.35
CA ARG A 274 -17.54 2.92 -12.30
C ARG A 274 -18.87 2.76 -11.56
N PRO A 275 -20.02 2.85 -12.24
CA PRO A 275 -21.34 2.79 -11.59
C PRO A 275 -21.59 1.55 -10.72
N LEU A 276 -21.02 0.41 -11.10
CA LEU A 276 -21.21 -0.89 -10.44
C LEU A 276 -19.96 -1.38 -9.67
N ASP A 277 -18.98 -0.51 -9.44
CA ASP A 277 -17.85 -0.87 -8.61
C ASP A 277 -18.32 -0.97 -7.15
N TYR A 278 -17.93 -2.07 -6.51
CA TYR A 278 -18.21 -2.34 -5.11
C TYR A 278 -16.97 -2.08 -4.28
N GLU A 279 -17.15 -1.56 -3.07
CA GLU A 279 -16.11 -1.48 -2.06
C GLU A 279 -16.69 -1.87 -0.70
N LEU A 280 -15.86 -2.47 0.13
CA LEU A 280 -16.19 -2.77 1.52
C LEU A 280 -16.21 -1.47 2.33
N ASP A 281 -17.23 -1.27 3.17
CA ASP A 281 -17.38 -0.02 3.90
C ASP A 281 -16.17 0.30 4.77
N GLN A 282 -15.65 -0.66 5.54
CA GLN A 282 -14.45 -0.45 6.35
C GLN A 282 -13.23 -0.05 5.52
N VAL A 283 -13.13 -0.53 4.29
CA VAL A 283 -12.04 -0.17 3.36
C VAL A 283 -12.28 1.22 2.77
N TYR A 284 -13.51 1.54 2.36
CA TYR A 284 -13.84 2.85 1.81
C TYR A 284 -13.59 3.97 2.83
N TYR A 285 -14.10 3.80 4.06
CA TYR A 285 -14.01 4.80 5.11
C TYR A 285 -12.60 4.94 5.73
N THR A 286 -11.68 4.03 5.43
CA THR A 286 -10.27 4.18 5.81
C THR A 286 -9.41 4.72 4.67
N SER A 287 -9.53 4.17 3.46
CA SER A 287 -8.60 4.48 2.37
C SER A 287 -9.02 5.67 1.51
N SER A 288 -10.33 6.01 1.47
CA SER A 288 -10.84 7.11 0.64
C SER A 288 -10.95 8.46 1.36
N VAL A 289 -10.42 8.56 2.57
CA VAL A 289 -10.39 9.80 3.37
C VAL A 289 -9.58 10.89 2.67
N GLY A 290 -10.12 12.09 2.62
CA GLY A 290 -9.48 13.26 2.00
C GLY A 290 -9.75 13.42 0.51
N MET A 291 -10.27 12.40 -0.16
CA MET A 291 -10.50 12.41 -1.60
C MET A 291 -11.93 12.84 -1.96
N ARG A 292 -12.06 13.54 -3.09
CA ARG A 292 -13.33 13.69 -3.80
C ARG A 292 -13.59 12.41 -4.60
N SER A 293 -14.86 12.06 -4.76
CA SER A 293 -15.29 10.79 -5.37
C SER A 293 -16.29 11.04 -6.50
N SER A 294 -15.99 10.58 -7.71
CA SER A 294 -16.88 10.75 -8.87
C SER A 294 -17.13 9.43 -9.58
N ILE A 295 -18.31 9.32 -10.23
CA ILE A 295 -18.66 8.17 -11.06
C ILE A 295 -18.41 8.52 -12.52
N VAL A 296 -17.58 7.71 -13.19
CA VAL A 296 -17.33 7.79 -14.64
C VAL A 296 -17.33 6.38 -15.23
N GLU A 297 -18.22 6.12 -16.20
CA GLU A 297 -18.31 4.81 -16.85
C GLU A 297 -17.23 4.66 -17.93
N ILE A 298 -16.03 4.31 -17.51
CA ILE A 298 -14.87 4.12 -18.41
C ILE A 298 -14.98 2.89 -19.32
N GLY A 299 -16.00 2.07 -19.16
CA GLY A 299 -16.36 1.02 -20.13
C GLY A 299 -17.03 1.55 -21.39
N ARG A 300 -17.32 2.86 -21.45
CA ARG A 300 -17.95 3.53 -22.60
C ARG A 300 -17.03 4.62 -23.16
N PRO A 301 -17.11 4.92 -24.47
CA PRO A 301 -16.27 5.94 -25.11
C PRO A 301 -16.35 7.32 -24.44
N GLU A 302 -17.56 7.73 -24.02
CA GLU A 302 -17.78 9.02 -23.36
C GLU A 302 -17.06 9.10 -22.02
N GLY A 303 -17.04 7.99 -21.26
CA GLY A 303 -16.34 7.92 -19.98
C GLY A 303 -14.81 7.96 -20.14
N ILE A 304 -14.27 7.29 -21.16
CA ILE A 304 -12.85 7.40 -21.51
C ILE A 304 -12.49 8.82 -21.92
N THR A 305 -13.34 9.45 -22.76
CA THR A 305 -13.15 10.86 -23.17
C THR A 305 -13.11 11.75 -21.94
N LYS A 306 -14.06 11.58 -21.01
CA LYS A 306 -14.11 12.37 -19.78
C LYS A 306 -12.88 12.16 -18.89
N LEU A 307 -12.42 10.93 -18.75
CA LEU A 307 -11.18 10.65 -18.01
C LEU A 307 -9.98 11.36 -18.66
N LYS A 308 -9.83 11.26 -19.98
CA LYS A 308 -8.75 11.92 -20.72
C LYS A 308 -8.82 13.45 -20.65
N GLU A 309 -10.01 14.03 -20.59
CA GLU A 309 -10.19 15.48 -20.33
C GLU A 309 -9.63 15.86 -18.95
N LEU A 310 -9.93 15.05 -17.90
CA LEU A 310 -9.42 15.31 -16.56
C LEU A 310 -7.88 15.15 -16.49
N VAL A 311 -7.32 14.21 -17.24
CA VAL A 311 -5.87 14.00 -17.31
C VAL A 311 -5.14 15.21 -17.84
N LYS A 312 -5.70 15.98 -18.79
CA LYS A 312 -5.05 17.18 -19.37
C LYS A 312 -4.61 18.19 -18.33
N ASP A 313 -5.33 18.27 -17.20
CA ASP A 313 -5.07 19.20 -16.10
C ASP A 313 -4.54 18.52 -14.84
N ALA A 314 -4.25 17.20 -14.89
CA ALA A 314 -3.69 16.45 -13.78
C ALA A 314 -2.16 16.57 -13.71
N ASP A 315 -1.63 16.59 -12.50
CA ASP A 315 -0.20 16.46 -12.24
C ASP A 315 0.18 14.99 -12.04
N VAL A 316 -0.71 14.24 -11.40
CA VAL A 316 -0.54 12.83 -11.06
C VAL A 316 -1.75 12.03 -11.53
N PHE A 317 -1.51 10.89 -12.17
CA PHE A 317 -2.50 9.83 -12.36
C PHE A 317 -2.06 8.59 -11.59
N PHE A 318 -2.95 7.95 -10.86
CA PHE A 318 -2.59 6.75 -10.10
C PHE A 318 -3.65 5.64 -10.21
N ALA A 319 -3.19 4.40 -10.33
CA ALA A 319 -4.04 3.24 -10.49
C ALA A 319 -3.43 1.98 -9.86
N ASN A 320 -4.30 1.11 -9.33
CA ASN A 320 -3.96 -0.23 -8.86
C ASN A 320 -4.86 -1.28 -9.54
N LYS A 321 -5.07 -1.13 -10.82
CA LYS A 321 -5.91 -2.04 -11.61
C LYS A 321 -5.17 -3.34 -11.93
N ARG A 322 -5.94 -4.37 -12.23
CA ARG A 322 -5.40 -5.66 -12.68
C ARG A 322 -4.50 -5.49 -13.90
N PRO A 323 -3.47 -6.33 -14.05
CA PRO A 323 -2.60 -6.30 -15.23
C PRO A 323 -3.42 -6.30 -16.53
N GLY A 324 -3.00 -5.50 -17.52
CA GLY A 324 -3.69 -5.33 -18.80
C GLY A 324 -4.93 -4.43 -18.77
N TYR A 325 -5.44 -4.05 -17.60
CA TYR A 325 -6.65 -3.21 -17.53
C TYR A 325 -6.43 -1.83 -18.19
N LEU A 326 -5.35 -1.15 -17.84
CA LEU A 326 -5.07 0.19 -18.37
C LEU A 326 -4.79 0.15 -19.89
N SER A 327 -4.04 -0.84 -20.36
CA SER A 327 -3.74 -0.99 -21.79
C SER A 327 -5.00 -1.27 -22.63
N ASN A 328 -5.97 -2.03 -22.11
CA ASN A 328 -7.25 -2.29 -22.79
C ASN A 328 -8.08 -1.02 -23.04
N TYR A 329 -7.81 0.05 -22.28
CA TYR A 329 -8.50 1.34 -22.41
C TYR A 329 -7.60 2.47 -22.94
N HIS A 330 -6.38 2.16 -23.40
CA HIS A 330 -5.39 3.17 -23.81
C HIS A 330 -5.15 4.22 -22.73
N LEU A 331 -4.87 3.75 -21.49
CA LEU A 331 -4.59 4.53 -20.29
C LEU A 331 -3.24 4.17 -19.68
N THR A 332 -2.32 3.60 -20.46
CA THR A 332 -0.94 3.32 -20.01
C THR A 332 -0.22 4.62 -19.68
N ALA A 333 0.92 4.52 -19.04
CA ALA A 333 1.73 5.68 -18.70
C ALA A 333 2.11 6.49 -19.97
N GLU A 334 2.48 5.81 -21.05
CA GLU A 334 2.81 6.41 -22.34
C GLU A 334 1.60 7.04 -23.02
N ASP A 335 0.44 6.35 -23.02
CA ASP A 335 -0.81 6.88 -23.58
C ASP A 335 -1.17 8.22 -22.91
N LEU A 336 -1.13 8.25 -21.58
CA LEU A 336 -1.52 9.43 -20.81
C LEU A 336 -0.46 10.53 -20.86
N ALA A 337 0.84 10.19 -20.88
CA ALA A 337 1.92 11.15 -21.07
C ALA A 337 1.84 11.85 -22.45
N SER A 338 1.36 11.17 -23.49
CA SER A 338 1.12 11.77 -24.80
C SER A 338 0.01 12.83 -24.78
N ILE A 339 -0.98 12.67 -23.89
CA ILE A 339 -2.10 13.62 -23.70
C ILE A 339 -1.67 14.79 -22.81
N ARG A 340 -0.89 14.48 -21.75
CA ARG A 340 -0.40 15.42 -20.76
C ARG A 340 1.12 15.25 -20.57
N PRO A 341 1.96 15.86 -21.43
CA PRO A 341 3.38 15.94 -21.17
C PRO A 341 3.66 16.55 -19.80
N GLY A 342 4.52 15.92 -19.00
CA GLY A 342 4.74 16.27 -17.61
C GLY A 342 3.89 15.51 -16.59
N LEU A 343 3.05 14.56 -17.03
CA LEU A 343 2.27 13.71 -16.13
C LEU A 343 3.18 12.74 -15.35
N ILE A 344 2.85 12.56 -14.08
CA ILE A 344 3.42 11.52 -13.22
C ILE A 344 2.40 10.38 -13.11
N HIS A 345 2.72 9.22 -13.67
CA HIS A 345 1.86 8.05 -13.68
C HIS A 345 2.32 7.04 -12.62
N VAL A 346 1.45 6.70 -11.66
CA VAL A 346 1.76 5.74 -10.60
C VAL A 346 0.99 4.43 -10.82
N GLU A 347 1.70 3.34 -10.94
CA GLU A 347 1.16 1.99 -11.07
C GLU A 347 1.53 1.13 -9.87
N MET A 348 0.57 0.36 -9.38
CA MET A 348 0.74 -0.56 -8.26
C MET A 348 0.28 -1.95 -8.67
N THR A 349 1.14 -2.95 -8.45
CA THR A 349 0.86 -4.36 -8.79
C THR A 349 1.07 -5.26 -7.58
N LEU A 350 0.68 -6.53 -7.69
CA LEU A 350 1.00 -7.53 -6.67
C LEU A 350 2.41 -8.06 -6.85
N TYR A 351 2.75 -8.56 -8.05
CA TYR A 351 3.97 -9.35 -8.32
C TYR A 351 5.03 -8.61 -9.15
N GLY A 352 4.88 -7.32 -9.41
CA GLY A 352 5.78 -6.60 -10.30
C GLY A 352 5.34 -6.65 -11.77
N PRO A 353 6.03 -5.91 -12.66
CA PRO A 353 5.68 -5.79 -14.08
C PRO A 353 6.20 -6.95 -14.94
N THR A 354 7.15 -7.74 -14.42
CA THR A 354 7.85 -8.79 -15.16
C THR A 354 7.80 -10.13 -14.43
N GLY A 355 8.19 -11.20 -15.12
CA GLY A 355 8.22 -12.55 -14.59
C GLY A 355 6.92 -13.34 -14.77
N PRO A 356 6.93 -14.64 -14.43
CA PRO A 356 5.83 -15.55 -14.71
C PRO A 356 4.53 -15.21 -13.96
N TRP A 357 4.61 -14.45 -12.87
CA TRP A 357 3.44 -14.07 -12.09
C TRP A 357 2.95 -12.64 -12.32
N ALA A 358 3.57 -11.88 -13.23
CA ALA A 358 3.22 -10.48 -13.51
C ALA A 358 1.73 -10.30 -13.90
N GLY A 359 1.12 -11.31 -14.53
CA GLY A 359 -0.31 -11.32 -14.89
C GLY A 359 -1.27 -11.72 -13.78
N ARG A 360 -0.77 -12.18 -12.61
CA ARG A 360 -1.60 -12.64 -11.49
C ARG A 360 -2.12 -11.45 -10.69
N THR A 361 -3.25 -11.67 -10.01
CA THR A 361 -3.91 -10.68 -9.16
C THR A 361 -4.03 -11.17 -7.72
N GLY A 362 -4.14 -10.23 -6.78
CA GLY A 362 -4.35 -10.54 -5.36
C GLY A 362 -4.30 -9.27 -4.53
N TYR A 363 -4.12 -9.48 -3.23
CA TYR A 363 -4.17 -8.44 -2.20
C TYR A 363 -2.95 -8.55 -1.26
N ASP A 364 -2.91 -7.71 -0.25
CA ASP A 364 -1.88 -7.63 0.78
C ASP A 364 -1.46 -9.02 1.32
N GLN A 365 -2.45 -9.81 1.74
CA GLN A 365 -2.19 -11.09 2.39
C GLN A 365 -1.63 -12.14 1.42
N ASN A 366 -1.91 -12.02 0.10
CA ASN A 366 -1.26 -12.87 -0.89
C ASN A 366 0.26 -12.58 -0.96
N ALA A 367 0.67 -11.33 -0.80
CA ALA A 367 2.09 -10.99 -0.72
C ALA A 367 2.75 -11.65 0.51
N GLY A 368 2.11 -11.55 1.68
CA GLY A 368 2.59 -12.23 2.90
C GLY A 368 2.61 -13.76 2.77
N GLY A 369 1.59 -14.33 2.10
CA GLY A 369 1.48 -15.78 1.87
C GLY A 369 2.58 -16.32 0.97
N VAL A 370 2.88 -15.63 -0.13
CA VAL A 370 3.89 -16.09 -1.08
C VAL A 370 5.33 -15.90 -0.59
N THR A 371 5.60 -14.89 0.24
CA THR A 371 6.95 -14.54 0.69
C THR A 371 7.42 -15.28 1.95
N GLY A 372 6.51 -15.99 2.62
CA GLY A 372 6.83 -16.70 3.86
C GLY A 372 6.53 -15.92 5.14
N VAL A 373 5.95 -14.73 5.03
CA VAL A 373 5.56 -13.93 6.21
C VAL A 373 4.56 -14.70 7.07
N LEU A 374 3.54 -15.34 6.46
CA LEU A 374 2.51 -16.05 7.19
C LEU A 374 3.01 -17.35 7.86
N THR A 375 3.97 -18.06 7.26
CA THR A 375 4.59 -19.24 7.88
C THR A 375 5.54 -18.85 9.02
N ARG A 376 6.09 -17.65 9.00
CA ARG A 376 6.93 -17.13 10.09
C ARG A 376 6.10 -16.51 11.20
N GLU A 377 4.95 -15.91 10.92
CA GLU A 377 3.99 -15.48 11.96
C GLU A 377 3.43 -16.69 12.70
N GLY A 378 2.85 -17.66 11.99
CA GLY A 378 2.48 -18.98 12.47
C GLY A 378 3.61 -20.02 12.37
N THR A 379 3.30 -21.14 11.78
CA THR A 379 4.26 -22.20 11.37
C THR A 379 3.92 -22.67 9.96
N PHE A 380 4.72 -23.56 9.40
CA PHE A 380 4.39 -24.17 8.12
C PHE A 380 3.11 -25.02 8.22
N GLU A 381 2.95 -25.76 9.33
CA GLU A 381 1.79 -26.62 9.60
C GLU A 381 0.54 -25.83 10.00
N ASN A 382 0.72 -24.61 10.50
CA ASN A 382 -0.37 -23.74 10.93
C ASN A 382 0.01 -22.27 10.66
N PRO A 383 -0.04 -21.80 9.40
CA PRO A 383 0.27 -20.43 9.06
C PRO A 383 -0.75 -19.47 9.68
N ALA A 384 -0.31 -18.27 9.99
CA ALA A 384 -1.13 -17.24 10.61
C ALA A 384 -0.97 -15.89 9.89
N LEU A 385 -2.02 -15.06 9.91
CA LEU A 385 -1.91 -13.65 9.58
C LEU A 385 -1.09 -12.95 10.65
N THR A 386 -0.42 -11.87 10.28
CA THR A 386 0.19 -10.94 11.24
C THR A 386 -0.87 -10.41 12.20
N GLU A 387 -0.47 -9.97 13.38
CA GLU A 387 -1.39 -9.44 14.40
C GLU A 387 -2.27 -8.31 13.83
N ILE A 388 -1.71 -7.48 12.96
CA ILE A 388 -2.46 -6.55 12.09
C ILE A 388 -2.38 -7.09 10.67
N PHE A 389 -3.43 -7.67 10.16
CA PHE A 389 -3.41 -8.50 8.94
C PHE A 389 -3.30 -7.73 7.60
N VAL A 390 -3.22 -6.41 7.60
CA VAL A 390 -2.85 -5.56 6.45
C VAL A 390 -1.52 -4.88 6.78
N VAL A 391 -0.50 -5.14 6.01
CA VAL A 391 0.86 -4.63 6.24
C VAL A 391 1.41 -3.89 5.03
N ASN A 392 1.37 -4.53 3.85
CA ASN A 392 2.06 -4.04 2.65
C ASN A 392 1.33 -2.90 1.95
N ASP A 393 0.00 -2.86 1.99
CA ASP A 393 -0.82 -1.91 1.25
C ASP A 393 -0.51 -0.45 1.61
N TYR A 394 -0.56 -0.11 2.90
CA TYR A 394 -0.26 1.26 3.32
C TYR A 394 1.22 1.59 3.23
N LEU A 395 2.13 0.63 3.48
CA LEU A 395 3.56 0.84 3.24
C LEU A 395 3.80 1.25 1.78
N MET A 396 3.21 0.51 0.83
CA MET A 396 3.29 0.83 -0.60
C MET A 396 2.68 2.20 -0.91
N ALA A 397 1.53 2.54 -0.33
CA ALA A 397 0.88 3.83 -0.51
C ALA A 397 1.77 5.00 -0.06
N TRP A 398 2.40 4.90 1.12
CA TRP A 398 3.26 5.98 1.64
C TRP A 398 4.57 6.11 0.88
N LEU A 399 5.19 4.99 0.50
CA LEU A 399 6.39 5.00 -0.35
C LEU A 399 6.07 5.60 -1.73
N SER A 400 4.90 5.30 -2.29
CA SER A 400 4.44 5.93 -3.54
C SER A 400 4.22 7.43 -3.39
N ALA A 401 3.66 7.89 -2.26
CA ALA A 401 3.47 9.32 -2.00
C ALA A 401 4.81 10.07 -1.87
N MET A 402 5.81 9.44 -1.23
CA MET A 402 7.18 9.95 -1.20
C MET A 402 7.75 10.07 -2.63
N ALA A 403 7.63 9.01 -3.42
CA ALA A 403 8.10 8.99 -4.81
C ALA A 403 7.42 10.07 -5.67
N VAL A 404 6.11 10.31 -5.48
CA VAL A 404 5.38 11.41 -6.13
C VAL A 404 5.97 12.75 -5.76
N ALA A 405 6.23 13.02 -4.47
CA ALA A 405 6.82 14.30 -4.03
C ALA A 405 8.20 14.54 -4.65
N CYS A 406 9.08 13.52 -4.66
CA CYS A 406 10.39 13.58 -5.31
C CYS A 406 10.26 13.84 -6.81
N THR A 407 9.33 13.19 -7.47
CA THR A 407 9.13 13.30 -8.92
C THR A 407 8.52 14.65 -9.30
N LEU A 408 7.63 15.22 -8.49
CA LEU A 408 7.12 16.58 -8.66
C LEU A 408 8.25 17.62 -8.61
N LYS A 409 9.19 17.48 -7.66
CA LYS A 409 10.38 18.32 -7.58
C LYS A 409 11.28 18.14 -8.82
N ARG A 410 11.52 16.88 -9.25
CA ARG A 410 12.30 16.60 -10.46
C ARG A 410 11.66 17.19 -11.69
N ARG A 411 10.34 17.01 -11.90
CA ARG A 411 9.59 17.61 -13.01
C ARG A 411 9.65 19.14 -13.00
N ALA A 412 9.59 19.76 -11.82
CA ALA A 412 9.68 21.22 -11.70
C ALA A 412 11.03 21.77 -12.16
N ASN A 413 12.12 21.03 -12.02
CA ASN A 413 13.46 21.46 -12.36
C ASN A 413 13.94 20.98 -13.74
N GLU A 414 13.59 19.75 -14.13
CA GLU A 414 14.13 19.07 -15.30
C GLU A 414 13.07 18.81 -16.39
N GLY A 415 11.80 19.01 -16.07
CA GLY A 415 10.69 18.61 -16.93
C GLY A 415 10.56 17.07 -17.02
N GLY A 416 9.79 16.62 -18.00
CA GLY A 416 9.59 15.21 -18.30
C GLY A 416 8.34 14.60 -17.69
N SER A 417 7.84 13.54 -18.33
CA SER A 417 6.79 12.65 -17.84
C SER A 417 7.42 11.44 -17.17
N TYR A 418 6.81 10.93 -16.12
CA TYR A 418 7.40 9.87 -15.30
C TYR A 418 6.41 8.74 -15.04
N ARG A 419 6.94 7.51 -15.00
CA ARG A 419 6.30 6.34 -14.42
C ARG A 419 6.89 6.06 -13.04
N ILE A 420 6.02 5.83 -12.06
CA ILE A 420 6.38 5.31 -10.75
C ILE A 420 5.72 3.94 -10.62
N HIS A 421 6.49 2.93 -10.23
CA HIS A 421 5.98 1.58 -10.03
C HIS A 421 6.46 0.98 -8.71
N LEU A 422 5.54 0.35 -7.99
CA LEU A 422 5.79 -0.46 -6.79
C LEU A 422 4.96 -1.75 -6.85
N SER A 423 5.40 -2.78 -6.12
CA SER A 423 4.62 -4.01 -5.97
C SER A 423 4.55 -4.50 -4.52
N LEU A 424 3.41 -5.10 -4.14
CA LEU A 424 3.16 -5.57 -2.78
C LEU A 424 4.18 -6.63 -2.35
N VAL A 425 4.52 -7.57 -3.24
CA VAL A 425 5.52 -8.60 -2.93
C VAL A 425 6.90 -8.00 -2.71
N ARG A 426 7.27 -6.95 -3.46
CA ARG A 426 8.55 -6.27 -3.25
C ARG A 426 8.58 -5.51 -1.91
N VAL A 427 7.45 -4.94 -1.47
CA VAL A 427 7.29 -4.38 -0.12
C VAL A 427 7.39 -5.47 0.94
N SER A 428 6.76 -6.62 0.72
CA SER A 428 6.89 -7.77 1.62
C SER A 428 8.34 -8.30 1.72
N MET A 429 9.11 -8.27 0.61
CA MET A 429 10.54 -8.57 0.63
C MET A 429 11.32 -7.55 1.49
N TRP A 430 10.93 -6.28 1.48
CA TRP A 430 11.51 -5.29 2.38
C TRP A 430 11.25 -5.63 3.85
N LEU A 431 10.05 -6.07 4.22
CA LEU A 431 9.76 -6.58 5.55
C LEU A 431 10.70 -7.74 5.93
N LEU A 432 10.88 -8.72 5.03
CA LEU A 432 11.74 -9.88 5.29
C LEU A 432 13.18 -9.49 5.61
N HIS A 433 13.74 -8.49 4.94
CA HIS A 433 15.13 -8.14 5.14
C HIS A 433 15.37 -7.09 6.25
N MET A 434 14.32 -6.47 6.77
CA MET A 434 14.44 -5.61 7.96
C MET A 434 14.81 -6.39 9.21
N GLY A 435 14.54 -7.69 9.23
CA GLY A 435 14.80 -8.59 10.33
C GLY A 435 13.53 -9.19 10.91
N ILE A 436 13.71 -10.12 11.81
CA ILE A 436 12.62 -10.80 12.50
C ILE A 436 12.95 -10.88 13.99
N PHE A 437 12.01 -10.63 14.86
CA PHE A 437 12.16 -10.88 16.29
C PHE A 437 12.01 -12.37 16.60
N ASP A 438 12.71 -12.82 17.64
CA ASP A 438 12.37 -14.08 18.29
C ASP A 438 10.92 -14.03 18.78
N LYS A 439 10.15 -15.09 18.54
CA LYS A 439 8.72 -15.10 18.88
C LYS A 439 8.45 -15.04 20.36
N ALA A 440 9.30 -15.67 21.19
CA ALA A 440 9.13 -15.62 22.64
C ALA A 440 9.43 -14.21 23.14
N TYR A 441 10.50 -13.60 22.64
CA TYR A 441 10.85 -12.20 22.93
C TYR A 441 9.72 -11.25 22.50
N ALA A 442 9.22 -11.34 21.29
CA ALA A 442 8.14 -10.48 20.81
C ALA A 442 6.85 -10.61 21.63
N ARG A 443 6.48 -11.81 22.05
CA ARG A 443 5.33 -12.07 22.93
C ARG A 443 5.54 -11.57 24.36
N GLU A 444 6.78 -11.68 24.84
CA GLU A 444 7.14 -11.23 26.16
C GLU A 444 7.16 -9.70 26.26
N VAL A 445 7.68 -8.99 25.26
CA VAL A 445 7.94 -7.55 25.29
C VAL A 445 6.81 -6.74 24.65
N GLY A 446 6.24 -7.21 23.56
CA GLY A 446 5.22 -6.47 22.80
C GLY A 446 3.96 -6.15 23.60
N ASN A 447 3.46 -4.94 23.41
CA ASN A 447 2.31 -4.34 24.12
C ASN A 447 2.46 -4.30 25.64
N LYS A 448 3.71 -4.17 26.14
CA LYS A 448 3.99 -3.88 27.55
C LYS A 448 4.14 -2.37 27.78
N GLN A 449 4.45 -1.97 29.02
CA GLN A 449 4.63 -0.56 29.38
C GLN A 449 5.91 0.03 28.78
N GLY A 450 6.03 1.35 28.81
CA GLY A 450 7.22 2.08 28.39
C GLY A 450 7.35 2.14 26.85
N ASP A 451 8.55 1.86 26.36
CA ASP A 451 8.89 1.98 24.94
C ASP A 451 8.15 1.01 24.02
N HIS A 452 7.64 -0.10 24.57
CA HIS A 452 6.94 -1.15 23.86
C HIS A 452 5.41 -1.11 23.99
N ALA A 453 4.86 -0.05 24.59
CA ALA A 453 3.41 0.08 24.77
C ALA A 453 2.70 0.29 23.44
N TYR A 454 1.57 -0.39 23.21
CA TYR A 454 0.68 -0.08 22.08
C TYR A 454 -0.32 0.97 22.55
N LEU A 455 -0.07 2.23 22.19
CA LEU A 455 -0.82 3.39 22.67
C LEU A 455 -1.98 3.72 21.73
N PRO A 456 -3.07 4.35 22.24
CA PRO A 456 -4.12 4.89 21.41
C PRO A 456 -3.57 5.88 20.35
N PRO A 457 -4.03 5.81 19.08
CA PRO A 457 -3.57 6.73 18.05
C PRO A 457 -4.18 8.12 18.20
N GLU A 458 -3.53 9.11 17.61
CA GLU A 458 -4.15 10.40 17.39
C GLU A 458 -5.26 10.30 16.37
N THR A 459 -6.45 10.82 16.71
CA THR A 459 -7.63 10.79 15.85
C THR A 459 -8.13 12.20 15.57
N PHE A 460 -8.93 12.34 14.51
CA PHE A 460 -9.69 13.54 14.21
C PHE A 460 -11.17 13.20 14.08
N GLU A 461 -12.02 14.19 14.27
CA GLU A 461 -13.47 14.06 14.11
C GLU A 461 -13.98 15.12 13.15
N ALA A 462 -15.01 14.79 12.36
CA ALA A 462 -15.61 15.71 11.42
C ALA A 462 -17.08 15.34 11.12
N ASP A 463 -17.92 16.34 11.01
CA ASP A 463 -19.25 16.18 10.42
C ASP A 463 -19.13 16.15 8.90
N THR A 464 -19.63 15.09 8.30
CA THR A 464 -19.51 14.82 6.86
C THR A 464 -20.87 14.49 6.25
N PRO A 465 -20.99 14.55 4.90
CA PRO A 465 -22.23 14.08 4.25
C PRO A 465 -22.57 12.60 4.52
N CYS A 466 -21.59 11.80 5.00
CA CYS A 466 -21.82 10.40 5.40
C CYS A 466 -22.28 10.26 6.85
N GLY A 467 -22.17 11.31 7.66
CA GLY A 467 -22.43 11.32 9.10
C GLY A 467 -21.23 11.81 9.90
N HIS A 468 -21.31 11.73 11.22
CA HIS A 468 -20.19 12.05 12.11
C HIS A 468 -19.09 10.99 11.98
N TYR A 469 -17.92 11.41 11.47
CA TYR A 469 -16.78 10.54 11.21
C TYR A 469 -15.65 10.79 12.19
N LYS A 470 -15.13 9.72 12.79
CA LYS A 470 -13.87 9.70 13.51
C LYS A 470 -12.86 8.89 12.71
N GLY A 471 -11.65 9.42 12.53
CA GLY A 471 -10.60 8.76 11.77
C GLY A 471 -9.22 8.91 12.42
N VAL A 472 -8.30 8.04 12.01
CA VAL A 472 -6.91 8.05 12.49
C VAL A 472 -6.09 9.01 11.62
N THR A 473 -5.29 9.91 12.24
CA THR A 473 -4.33 10.77 11.52
C THR A 473 -3.15 9.96 10.98
N ASP A 474 -2.24 10.58 10.24
CA ASP A 474 -1.02 9.88 9.78
C ASP A 474 0.05 9.70 10.88
N GLN A 475 -0.22 10.16 12.10
CA GLN A 475 0.64 10.06 13.28
C GLN A 475 2.02 10.75 13.19
N VAL A 476 2.43 11.24 12.03
CA VAL A 476 3.66 12.04 11.87
C VAL A 476 3.37 13.50 12.18
N LYS A 477 4.09 14.08 13.10
CA LYS A 477 4.05 15.52 13.37
C LYS A 477 5.06 16.24 12.47
N MET A 478 4.59 17.22 11.74
CA MET A 478 5.37 18.09 10.85
C MET A 478 5.24 19.52 11.36
N SER A 479 6.34 20.14 11.79
CA SER A 479 6.31 21.40 12.56
C SER A 479 5.82 22.60 11.77
N ALA A 480 6.04 22.66 10.45
CA ALA A 480 5.63 23.78 9.60
C ALA A 480 4.36 23.47 8.78
N THR A 481 4.11 22.22 8.45
CA THR A 481 3.00 21.80 7.56
C THR A 481 2.25 20.61 8.14
N PRO A 482 1.57 20.75 9.30
CA PRO A 482 0.74 19.69 9.83
C PRO A 482 -0.30 19.24 8.79
N GLY A 483 -0.45 17.93 8.62
CA GLY A 483 -1.40 17.40 7.64
C GLY A 483 -2.85 17.55 8.10
N PHE A 484 -3.77 17.66 7.14
CA PHE A 484 -5.21 17.70 7.41
C PHE A 484 -6.01 17.20 6.21
N PHE A 485 -7.30 16.90 6.40
CA PHE A 485 -8.19 16.52 5.32
C PHE A 485 -9.22 17.63 5.04
N LYS A 486 -9.17 18.20 3.83
CA LYS A 486 -10.17 19.19 3.37
C LYS A 486 -11.55 18.55 3.18
N PHE A 487 -11.58 17.30 2.74
CA PHE A 487 -12.79 16.49 2.55
C PHE A 487 -12.63 15.19 3.33
N PRO A 488 -12.92 15.15 4.65
CA PRO A 488 -12.64 13.96 5.46
C PRO A 488 -13.23 12.69 4.86
N VAL A 489 -14.54 12.68 4.59
CA VAL A 489 -15.23 11.58 3.91
C VAL A 489 -16.35 12.16 3.06
N VAL A 490 -16.52 11.65 1.85
CA VAL A 490 -17.65 11.97 0.97
C VAL A 490 -18.35 10.70 0.51
N PRO A 491 -19.66 10.71 0.24
CA PRO A 491 -20.34 9.57 -0.37
C PRO A 491 -19.71 9.22 -1.72
N ARG A 492 -19.59 7.93 -2.01
CA ARG A 492 -19.02 7.47 -3.28
C ARG A 492 -19.80 8.02 -4.46
N GLY A 493 -19.11 8.69 -5.37
CA GLY A 493 -19.69 9.27 -6.58
C GLY A 493 -20.43 10.60 -6.39
N SER A 494 -20.32 11.22 -5.21
CA SER A 494 -21.03 12.48 -4.89
C SER A 494 -20.41 13.73 -5.53
N SER A 495 -19.17 13.64 -6.00
CA SER A 495 -18.48 14.78 -6.61
C SER A 495 -18.68 14.79 -8.13
N LYS A 496 -18.75 16.00 -8.71
CA LYS A 496 -18.70 16.14 -10.16
C LYS A 496 -17.33 15.75 -10.70
N PRO A 497 -17.25 15.16 -11.91
CA PRO A 497 -15.97 14.84 -12.58
C PRO A 497 -15.31 16.10 -13.15
N GLU A 498 -14.88 16.99 -12.27
CA GLU A 498 -14.23 18.26 -12.60
C GLU A 498 -13.21 18.64 -11.51
N TRP A 499 -12.20 19.40 -11.88
CA TRP A 499 -11.22 19.92 -10.93
C TRP A 499 -11.78 21.12 -10.14
N LEU A 500 -11.30 21.30 -8.91
CA LEU A 500 -11.52 22.53 -8.17
C LEU A 500 -10.71 23.68 -8.81
N ALA A 501 -11.17 24.91 -8.62
CA ALA A 501 -10.38 26.09 -8.98
C ALA A 501 -9.03 26.06 -8.25
N ARG A 502 -7.96 26.39 -8.97
CA ARG A 502 -6.61 26.53 -8.41
C ARG A 502 -6.47 27.83 -7.64
#